data_d08d59cb0c1b677a8de91aed2abc8f1b
#
_entry.id   d08d59cb0c1b677a8de91aed2abc8f1b
#
_cell.length_a   1.000
_cell.length_b   1.000
_cell.length_c   1.000
_cell.angle_alpha   90.00
_cell.angle_beta   90.00
_cell.angle_gamma   90.00
#
_symmetry.space_group_name_H-M   'P 1'
#
loop_
_entity.id
_entity.type
_entity.pdbx_description
1 polymer ?
#
loop_
_entity_poly.entity_id
_entity_poly.type
_entity_poly.pdbx_seq_one_letter_code
_entity_poly.pdbx_strand_id
1 'polypeptide(L)'
;MMQRTAAASTVHWAIVSAAVMWLTLAQPAICQAASQEAQTLTVPADSPRWELEQQAKVAEYQGRKCLLLDGGAATVKNFEMRDGVIDVDVATPAKRGFFGIQFRIAGDGANGEWVYLRQHKSGLPDAMQYTPVLNTGANWQIYNGPGFTGAVDIPRDEWFHLRLEVTGAQAKLYVKDMDKPALVMSDLKSGVQKGQVALYVLTGATYFSNFEIRTTPDAPWERHLPAMPPDTVTKWRISPSYDALARNLERPLAAAESSAIPWQEVEAEPPGFVVLYRYREAPHLRVTFQSDFSTRLQPQPGMKVIYARTTVESDRDQVKKLEIGYSDDVSVFLNGQILYRGRSAQGFRDPGFLGIVNPENDAVYLPLKKGSNELVLAVSELGGGWGFICRLVDVQN
;
A
#
# COMPACT_ATOMS: atom_id res chain seq x y z
N MET A 1 -32.30 -59.12 -81.27
CA MET A 1 -33.74 -58.88 -81.27
C MET A 1 -33.92 -57.49 -80.62
N MET A 2 -33.99 -56.50 -81.43
CA MET A 2 -35.17 -55.67 -81.76
C MET A 2 -35.94 -55.30 -80.47
N GLN A 3 -36.15 -54.11 -80.12
CA GLN A 3 -36.77 -52.91 -80.84
C GLN A 3 -36.62 -51.65 -80.02
N ARG A 4 -36.23 -50.51 -80.65
CA ARG A 4 -37.02 -49.33 -80.96
C ARG A 4 -37.50 -48.44 -79.77
N THR A 5 -36.88 -47.33 -79.61
CA THR A 5 -37.30 -45.94 -79.88
C THR A 5 -38.62 -45.44 -79.34
N ALA A 6 -38.57 -44.36 -78.56
CA ALA A 6 -39.41 -43.19 -78.73
C ALA A 6 -38.85 -41.99 -77.99
N ALA A 7 -38.66 -40.89 -78.73
CA ALA A 7 -38.30 -39.58 -78.19
C ALA A 7 -39.58 -38.87 -77.69
N ALA A 8 -39.44 -38.14 -76.58
CA ALA A 8 -40.39 -37.13 -76.15
C ALA A 8 -39.65 -35.89 -75.66
N SER A 9 -39.81 -34.83 -76.37
CA SER A 9 -39.33 -33.48 -76.05
C SER A 9 -40.13 -32.91 -74.87
N THR A 10 -39.44 -32.40 -73.88
CA THR A 10 -40.07 -31.59 -72.83
C THR A 10 -39.37 -30.24 -72.65
N VAL A 11 -40.16 -29.26 -72.67
CA VAL A 11 -39.92 -27.82 -72.60
C VAL A 11 -39.27 -27.46 -71.29
N HIS A 12 -38.12 -26.74 -71.33
CA HIS A 12 -37.48 -26.18 -70.16
C HIS A 12 -38.14 -24.87 -69.71
N TRP A 13 -38.75 -24.86 -68.55
CA TRP A 13 -39.10 -23.67 -67.80
C TRP A 13 -37.94 -23.29 -66.89
N ALA A 14 -37.31 -22.13 -67.11
CA ALA A 14 -36.29 -21.56 -66.24
C ALA A 14 -37.02 -20.88 -65.06
N ILE A 15 -36.85 -21.41 -63.88
CA ILE A 15 -37.23 -20.76 -62.61
C ILE A 15 -36.05 -19.89 -62.13
N VAL A 16 -36.21 -18.57 -62.20
CA VAL A 16 -35.27 -17.60 -61.64
C VAL A 16 -35.59 -17.55 -60.15
N SER A 17 -34.75 -18.15 -59.32
CA SER A 17 -34.84 -18.02 -57.88
C SER A 17 -34.07 -16.75 -57.43
N ALA A 18 -34.81 -15.70 -57.05
CA ALA A 18 -34.25 -14.52 -56.40
C ALA A 18 -33.90 -14.85 -54.96
N ALA A 19 -32.58 -14.99 -54.67
CA ALA A 19 -32.07 -15.10 -53.33
C ALA A 19 -32.11 -13.74 -52.65
N VAL A 20 -33.09 -13.55 -51.73
CA VAL A 20 -33.14 -12.38 -50.86
C VAL A 20 -32.11 -12.58 -49.74
N MET A 21 -30.99 -11.87 -49.83
CA MET A 21 -29.92 -11.87 -48.86
C MET A 21 -30.34 -10.95 -47.69
N TRP A 22 -30.75 -11.53 -46.57
CA TRP A 22 -30.97 -10.80 -45.31
C TRP A 22 -29.61 -10.40 -44.71
N LEU A 23 -29.20 -9.14 -44.87
CA LEU A 23 -28.12 -8.56 -44.07
C LEU A 23 -28.66 -8.32 -42.67
N THR A 24 -28.31 -9.22 -41.75
CA THR A 24 -28.45 -8.96 -40.30
C THR A 24 -27.36 -7.97 -39.90
N LEU A 25 -27.70 -6.71 -39.75
CA LEU A 25 -26.89 -5.72 -39.08
C LEU A 25 -26.76 -6.13 -37.62
N ALA A 26 -25.61 -6.73 -37.25
CA ALA A 26 -25.24 -6.93 -35.87
C ALA A 26 -25.05 -5.54 -35.24
N GLN A 27 -26.02 -5.07 -34.45
CA GLN A 27 -25.84 -3.90 -33.60
C GLN A 27 -24.77 -4.25 -32.54
N PRO A 28 -23.74 -3.40 -32.35
CA PRO A 28 -22.84 -3.58 -31.24
C PRO A 28 -23.66 -3.46 -29.94
N ALA A 29 -23.65 -4.50 -29.12
CA ALA A 29 -24.16 -4.42 -27.77
C ALA A 29 -23.35 -3.37 -27.02
N ILE A 30 -23.88 -2.16 -26.91
CA ILE A 30 -23.37 -1.16 -25.98
C ILE A 30 -23.63 -1.73 -24.61
N CYS A 31 -22.57 -2.29 -24.00
CA CYS A 31 -22.59 -2.67 -22.59
C CYS A 31 -22.70 -1.37 -21.81
N GLN A 32 -23.93 -0.93 -21.54
CA GLN A 32 -24.20 0.12 -20.57
C GLN A 32 -23.75 -0.45 -19.22
N ALA A 33 -22.58 -0.02 -18.76
CA ALA A 33 -22.23 -0.15 -17.36
C ALA A 33 -23.38 0.53 -16.57
N ALA A 34 -24.13 -0.27 -15.84
CA ALA A 34 -25.17 0.24 -14.97
C ALA A 34 -24.50 1.24 -14.02
N SER A 35 -24.78 2.52 -14.15
CA SER A 35 -24.35 3.54 -13.19
C SER A 35 -24.96 3.14 -11.85
N GLN A 36 -24.08 2.79 -10.90
CA GLN A 36 -24.53 2.47 -9.54
C GLN A 36 -25.19 3.73 -8.97
N GLU A 37 -26.46 3.66 -8.66
CA GLU A 37 -27.18 4.78 -8.05
C GLU A 37 -26.53 5.14 -6.70
N ALA A 38 -26.46 6.43 -6.40
CA ALA A 38 -25.96 6.92 -5.12
C ALA A 38 -26.80 6.33 -3.98
N GLN A 39 -26.15 5.60 -3.08
CA GLN A 39 -26.80 4.98 -1.93
C GLN A 39 -26.30 5.64 -0.64
N THR A 40 -27.23 6.00 0.25
CA THR A 40 -26.88 6.43 1.61
C THR A 40 -27.15 5.29 2.59
N LEU A 41 -26.16 5.00 3.42
CA LEU A 41 -26.20 3.97 4.45
C LEU A 41 -25.82 4.60 5.80
N THR A 42 -26.81 4.80 6.67
CA THR A 42 -26.59 5.17 8.07
C THR A 42 -26.50 3.90 8.92
N VAL A 43 -25.46 3.77 9.74
CA VAL A 43 -25.23 2.60 10.61
C VAL A 43 -25.18 3.06 12.07
N PRO A 44 -26.30 3.00 12.81
CA PRO A 44 -26.33 3.30 14.25
C PRO A 44 -25.33 2.41 15.02
N ALA A 45 -24.85 2.89 16.16
CA ALA A 45 -23.84 2.19 16.96
C ALA A 45 -24.30 0.78 17.42
N ASP A 46 -25.59 0.57 17.64
CA ASP A 46 -26.19 -0.72 18.02
C ASP A 46 -26.70 -1.55 16.84
N SER A 47 -26.35 -1.15 15.61
CA SER A 47 -26.78 -1.87 14.41
C SER A 47 -26.15 -3.26 14.34
N PRO A 48 -26.90 -4.32 13.97
CA PRO A 48 -26.36 -5.65 13.71
C PRO A 48 -25.46 -5.70 12.46
N ARG A 49 -25.38 -4.59 11.70
CA ARG A 49 -24.46 -4.45 10.58
C ARG A 49 -23.00 -4.30 10.99
N TRP A 50 -22.71 -4.02 12.25
CA TRP A 50 -21.34 -4.02 12.73
C TRP A 50 -20.79 -5.42 12.96
N GLU A 51 -19.62 -5.69 12.48
CA GLU A 51 -18.74 -6.76 12.92
C GLU A 51 -17.71 -6.14 13.84
N LEU A 52 -17.76 -6.52 15.12
CA LEU A 52 -16.94 -5.92 16.16
C LEU A 52 -15.81 -6.86 16.55
N GLU A 53 -14.58 -6.35 16.53
CA GLU A 53 -13.39 -7.10 16.89
C GLU A 53 -12.87 -6.72 18.27
N GLN A 54 -12.17 -7.65 18.91
CA GLN A 54 -11.47 -7.46 20.20
C GLN A 54 -12.40 -6.87 21.29
N GLN A 55 -12.10 -5.64 21.76
CA GLN A 55 -12.84 -4.98 22.83
C GLN A 55 -13.88 -3.97 22.30
N ALA A 56 -14.11 -3.93 20.99
CA ALA A 56 -15.11 -3.06 20.40
C ALA A 56 -16.51 -3.38 20.92
N LYS A 57 -17.27 -2.37 21.33
CA LYS A 57 -18.61 -2.55 21.89
C LYS A 57 -19.47 -1.30 21.77
N VAL A 58 -20.78 -1.49 21.88
CA VAL A 58 -21.73 -0.39 22.07
C VAL A 58 -21.52 0.22 23.45
N ALA A 59 -21.52 1.55 23.53
CA ALA A 59 -21.31 2.32 24.73
C ALA A 59 -22.15 3.62 24.70
N GLU A 60 -22.09 4.35 25.80
CA GLU A 60 -22.55 5.73 25.88
C GLU A 60 -21.39 6.62 26.33
N TYR A 61 -21.24 7.77 25.67
CA TYR A 61 -20.20 8.75 26.01
C TYR A 61 -20.76 10.16 25.81
N GLN A 62 -20.69 10.99 26.86
CA GLN A 62 -21.20 12.36 26.89
C GLN A 62 -22.66 12.46 26.37
N GLY A 63 -23.53 11.53 26.83
CA GLY A 63 -24.95 11.50 26.47
C GLY A 63 -25.26 11.02 25.05
N ARG A 64 -24.27 10.47 24.32
CA ARG A 64 -24.48 9.90 22.98
C ARG A 64 -24.25 8.40 22.97
N LYS A 65 -25.18 7.65 22.35
CA LYS A 65 -24.95 6.24 22.01
C LYS A 65 -23.87 6.16 20.94
N CYS A 66 -22.85 5.33 21.14
CA CYS A 66 -21.67 5.27 20.30
C CYS A 66 -21.05 3.86 20.30
N LEU A 67 -20.09 3.64 19.41
CA LEU A 67 -19.15 2.53 19.49
C LEU A 67 -17.94 2.97 20.29
N LEU A 68 -17.52 2.17 21.26
CA LEU A 68 -16.22 2.28 21.90
C LEU A 68 -15.28 1.24 21.30
N LEU A 69 -14.13 1.70 20.82
CA LEU A 69 -13.00 0.87 20.42
C LEU A 69 -11.77 1.25 21.25
N ASP A 70 -11.05 0.24 21.75
CA ASP A 70 -9.74 0.39 22.39
C ASP A 70 -8.80 -0.72 21.90
N GLY A 71 -8.47 -0.64 20.63
CA GLY A 71 -7.89 -1.69 19.80
C GLY A 71 -8.96 -2.41 18.96
N GLY A 72 -8.57 -2.82 17.72
CA GLY A 72 -9.42 -3.56 16.80
C GLY A 72 -10.31 -2.70 15.91
N ALA A 73 -11.19 -3.35 15.20
CA ALA A 73 -12.05 -2.78 14.19
C ALA A 73 -13.54 -2.90 14.50
N ALA A 74 -14.32 -2.01 13.89
CA ALA A 74 -15.76 -2.16 13.68
C ALA A 74 -16.01 -2.08 12.16
N THR A 75 -16.25 -3.23 11.53
CA THR A 75 -16.41 -3.34 10.08
C THR A 75 -17.88 -3.36 9.69
N VAL A 76 -18.25 -2.68 8.62
CA VAL A 76 -19.61 -2.69 8.09
C VAL A 76 -19.83 -3.97 7.28
N LYS A 77 -20.65 -4.89 7.82
CA LYS A 77 -20.97 -6.18 7.18
C LYS A 77 -21.74 -6.02 5.88
N ASN A 78 -21.45 -6.87 4.91
CA ASN A 78 -22.15 -6.96 3.63
C ASN A 78 -22.23 -5.61 2.91
N PHE A 79 -21.15 -4.84 2.98
CA PHE A 79 -21.04 -3.55 2.31
C PHE A 79 -19.62 -3.35 1.79
N GLU A 80 -19.53 -2.90 0.55
CA GLU A 80 -18.28 -2.50 -0.09
C GLU A 80 -18.46 -1.17 -0.80
N MET A 81 -17.47 -0.33 -0.73
CA MET A 81 -17.42 0.98 -1.38
C MET A 81 -16.24 1.06 -2.34
N ARG A 82 -16.49 1.61 -3.53
CA ARG A 82 -15.44 2.08 -4.43
C ARG A 82 -15.22 3.57 -4.21
N ASP A 83 -16.23 4.40 -4.53
CA ASP A 83 -16.18 5.84 -4.40
C ASP A 83 -17.35 6.31 -3.51
N GLY A 84 -17.14 7.42 -2.80
CA GLY A 84 -18.16 7.93 -1.89
C GLY A 84 -17.61 8.79 -0.78
N VAL A 85 -18.46 9.08 0.17
CA VAL A 85 -18.18 9.90 1.36
C VAL A 85 -18.49 9.09 2.60
N ILE A 86 -17.56 9.07 3.54
CA ILE A 86 -17.73 8.48 4.87
C ILE A 86 -17.73 9.63 5.88
N ASP A 87 -18.81 9.74 6.64
CA ASP A 87 -18.98 10.72 7.71
C ASP A 87 -19.06 10.00 9.06
N VAL A 88 -18.37 10.52 10.09
CA VAL A 88 -18.44 9.99 11.44
C VAL A 88 -18.06 11.06 12.48
N ASP A 89 -18.77 11.07 13.61
CA ASP A 89 -18.37 11.84 14.78
C ASP A 89 -17.45 11.00 15.66
N VAL A 90 -16.37 11.62 16.15
CA VAL A 90 -15.33 10.98 16.95
C VAL A 90 -15.10 11.76 18.24
N ALA A 91 -14.88 11.04 19.34
CA ALA A 91 -14.39 11.62 20.59
C ALA A 91 -13.36 10.68 21.23
N THR A 92 -12.30 11.23 21.82
CA THR A 92 -11.30 10.44 22.55
C THR A 92 -10.82 11.16 23.81
N PRO A 93 -10.88 10.52 25.00
CA PRO A 93 -10.24 10.98 26.23
C PRO A 93 -8.76 10.60 26.29
N ALA A 94 -8.30 9.70 25.42
CA ALA A 94 -6.95 9.16 25.48
C ALA A 94 -5.90 10.24 25.24
N LYS A 95 -4.86 10.27 26.09
CA LYS A 95 -3.69 11.14 25.86
C LYS A 95 -2.84 10.67 24.68
N ARG A 96 -2.83 9.36 24.43
CA ARG A 96 -2.15 8.70 23.31
C ARG A 96 -3.14 7.77 22.63
N GLY A 97 -3.26 7.91 21.34
CA GLY A 97 -4.16 7.07 20.54
C GLY A 97 -3.82 7.14 19.07
N PHE A 98 -4.27 6.10 18.36
CA PHE A 98 -4.24 6.00 16.89
C PHE A 98 -5.60 5.48 16.47
N PHE A 99 -6.38 6.30 15.79
CA PHE A 99 -7.75 5.98 15.41
C PHE A 99 -8.10 6.59 14.06
N GLY A 100 -8.98 5.94 13.32
CA GLY A 100 -9.41 6.46 12.03
C GLY A 100 -10.28 5.51 11.23
N ILE A 101 -10.20 5.61 9.92
CA ILE A 101 -11.04 4.90 8.96
C ILE A 101 -10.16 4.03 8.08
N GLN A 102 -10.48 2.75 8.01
CA GLN A 102 -9.99 1.85 6.97
C GLN A 102 -11.07 1.76 5.88
N PHE A 103 -10.64 1.78 4.64
CA PHE A 103 -11.54 1.72 3.49
C PHE A 103 -10.94 0.95 2.34
N ARG A 104 -11.79 0.48 1.43
CA ARG A 104 -11.38 -0.42 0.36
C ARG A 104 -10.55 -1.60 0.89
N ILE A 105 -11.00 -2.17 2.01
CA ILE A 105 -10.37 -3.36 2.59
C ILE A 105 -10.73 -4.54 1.68
N ALA A 106 -9.73 -5.25 1.16
CA ALA A 106 -9.93 -6.47 0.37
C ALA A 106 -10.61 -7.55 1.21
N GLY A 107 -11.32 -8.47 0.57
CA GLY A 107 -12.11 -9.48 1.25
C GLY A 107 -11.32 -10.43 2.17
N ASP A 108 -10.01 -10.56 1.96
CA ASP A 108 -9.08 -11.28 2.82
C ASP A 108 -8.50 -10.43 3.98
N GLY A 109 -8.82 -9.13 4.01
CA GLY A 109 -8.30 -8.18 4.99
C GLY A 109 -6.82 -7.80 4.83
N ALA A 110 -6.12 -8.43 3.88
CA ALA A 110 -4.67 -8.27 3.75
C ALA A 110 -4.25 -6.94 3.12
N ASN A 111 -5.12 -6.34 2.31
CA ASN A 111 -4.83 -5.11 1.58
C ASN A 111 -5.97 -4.10 1.76
N GLY A 112 -5.63 -2.81 1.78
CA GLY A 112 -6.61 -1.74 1.92
C GLY A 112 -5.94 -0.39 2.15
N GLU A 113 -6.75 0.60 2.42
CA GLU A 113 -6.32 1.97 2.70
C GLU A 113 -6.65 2.34 4.14
N TRP A 114 -5.79 3.09 4.79
CA TRP A 114 -5.99 3.53 6.16
C TRP A 114 -5.62 5.00 6.33
N VAL A 115 -6.58 5.81 6.78
CA VAL A 115 -6.34 7.17 7.27
C VAL A 115 -6.56 7.20 8.77
N TYR A 116 -5.64 7.82 9.51
CA TYR A 116 -5.73 7.86 10.96
C TYR A 116 -5.14 9.13 11.57
N LEU A 117 -5.59 9.41 12.77
CA LEU A 117 -5.14 10.50 13.62
C LEU A 117 -4.32 9.96 14.78
N ARG A 118 -3.34 10.75 15.21
CA ARG A 118 -2.49 10.48 16.38
C ARG A 118 -2.79 11.52 17.46
N GLN A 119 -3.59 11.17 18.49
CA GLN A 119 -3.98 12.10 19.55
C GLN A 119 -2.78 12.80 20.20
N HIS A 120 -1.72 12.07 20.48
CA HIS A 120 -0.49 12.57 21.11
C HIS A 120 0.38 13.44 20.20
N LYS A 121 -0.01 13.59 18.94
CA LYS A 121 0.66 14.42 17.93
C LYS A 121 -0.20 15.61 17.49
N SER A 122 -1.29 15.90 18.19
CA SER A 122 -2.17 17.04 17.88
C SER A 122 -1.36 18.32 17.64
N GLY A 123 -1.61 19.00 16.51
CA GLY A 123 -0.89 20.18 16.06
C GLY A 123 0.48 19.94 15.40
N LEU A 124 1.03 18.73 15.45
CA LEU A 124 2.33 18.41 14.83
C LEU A 124 2.17 17.98 13.36
N PRO A 125 3.23 18.07 12.54
CA PRO A 125 3.18 17.77 11.10
C PRO A 125 2.72 16.35 10.74
N ASP A 126 2.80 15.42 11.68
CA ASP A 126 2.38 14.03 11.56
C ASP A 126 1.18 13.67 12.46
N ALA A 127 0.34 14.66 12.82
CA ALA A 127 -0.86 14.44 13.61
C ALA A 127 -1.87 13.52 12.93
N MET A 128 -1.92 13.55 11.61
CA MET A 128 -2.68 12.60 10.79
C MET A 128 -1.80 11.96 9.74
N GLN A 129 -2.20 10.76 9.32
CA GLN A 129 -1.49 10.03 8.27
C GLN A 129 -2.43 9.16 7.45
N TYR A 130 -2.15 9.09 6.16
CA TYR A 130 -2.60 8.04 5.26
C TYR A 130 -1.48 7.01 5.07
N THR A 131 -1.84 5.73 5.09
CA THR A 131 -0.94 4.62 4.74
C THR A 131 -1.71 3.50 4.07
N PRO A 132 -1.19 2.89 2.99
CA PRO A 132 -1.74 1.64 2.51
C PRO A 132 -1.40 0.51 3.48
N VAL A 133 -2.32 -0.43 3.63
CA VAL A 133 -2.06 -1.75 4.19
C VAL A 133 -1.78 -2.69 3.02
N LEU A 134 -0.64 -3.34 3.02
CA LEU A 134 -0.19 -4.25 1.97
C LEU A 134 0.26 -5.56 2.62
N ASN A 135 -0.36 -6.68 2.25
CA ASN A 135 -0.09 -7.98 2.86
C ASN A 135 -0.05 -7.89 4.40
N THR A 136 -1.07 -7.27 4.99
CA THR A 136 -1.24 -6.97 6.42
C THR A 136 -0.29 -5.94 7.03
N GLY A 137 0.74 -5.51 6.31
CA GLY A 137 1.72 -4.51 6.77
C GLY A 137 1.29 -3.07 6.48
N ALA A 138 1.27 -2.22 7.51
CA ALA A 138 1.14 -0.77 7.35
C ALA A 138 2.48 -0.17 6.93
N ASN A 139 2.48 0.76 5.97
CA ASN A 139 3.70 1.27 5.32
C ASN A 139 3.95 2.76 5.60
N TRP A 140 3.70 3.20 6.84
CA TRP A 140 3.74 4.60 7.23
C TRP A 140 5.15 5.23 7.20
N GLN A 141 6.22 4.42 7.31
CA GLN A 141 7.60 4.90 7.19
C GLN A 141 8.02 5.12 5.73
N ILE A 142 7.40 4.42 4.79
CA ILE A 142 7.66 4.59 3.35
C ILE A 142 6.83 5.73 2.80
N TYR A 143 5.53 5.75 3.13
CA TYR A 143 4.61 6.78 2.65
C TYR A 143 4.45 7.86 3.71
N ASN A 144 5.28 8.88 3.62
CA ASN A 144 5.36 10.00 4.57
C ASN A 144 5.58 11.34 3.85
N GLY A 145 5.26 12.45 4.52
CA GLY A 145 5.37 13.80 3.96
C GLY A 145 4.13 14.25 3.17
N PRO A 146 4.28 15.18 2.20
CA PRO A 146 3.17 15.74 1.45
C PRO A 146 2.29 14.67 0.80
N GLY A 147 0.97 14.77 1.00
CA GLY A 147 0.00 13.80 0.50
C GLY A 147 -0.17 12.55 1.38
N PHE A 148 0.67 12.36 2.39
CA PHE A 148 0.61 11.22 3.32
C PHE A 148 0.46 11.63 4.77
N THR A 149 1.05 12.75 5.19
CA THR A 149 0.95 13.26 6.56
C THR A 149 0.50 14.71 6.56
N GLY A 150 -0.06 15.17 7.69
CA GLY A 150 -0.47 16.54 7.86
C GLY A 150 -0.66 16.92 9.33
N ALA A 151 -0.61 18.24 9.57
CA ALA A 151 -0.90 18.81 10.88
C ALA A 151 -2.40 19.08 11.04
N VAL A 152 -2.92 18.76 12.19
CA VAL A 152 -4.30 19.10 12.60
C VAL A 152 -4.40 19.12 14.11
N ASP A 153 -5.19 20.05 14.65
CA ASP A 153 -5.55 20.06 16.06
C ASP A 153 -6.67 19.05 16.31
N ILE A 154 -6.35 18.05 17.12
CA ILE A 154 -7.27 16.98 17.50
C ILE A 154 -7.84 17.28 18.88
N PRO A 155 -9.14 17.56 19.02
CA PRO A 155 -9.78 17.76 20.31
C PRO A 155 -9.63 16.55 21.22
N ARG A 156 -9.61 16.80 22.53
CA ARG A 156 -9.63 15.75 23.54
C ARG A 156 -10.84 15.96 24.45
N ASP A 157 -11.52 14.87 24.77
CA ASP A 157 -12.73 14.88 25.61
C ASP A 157 -13.91 15.65 25.00
N GLU A 158 -13.93 15.89 23.71
CA GLU A 158 -15.06 16.50 23.00
C GLU A 158 -15.30 15.82 21.64
N TRP A 159 -16.54 15.88 21.16
CA TRP A 159 -16.95 15.34 19.87
C TRP A 159 -16.50 16.28 18.73
N PHE A 160 -15.93 15.70 17.69
CA PHE A 160 -15.62 16.39 16.43
C PHE A 160 -15.96 15.51 15.23
N HIS A 161 -16.16 16.14 14.10
CA HIS A 161 -16.55 15.46 12.87
C HIS A 161 -15.33 15.10 12.01
N LEU A 162 -15.34 13.89 11.47
CA LEU A 162 -14.45 13.42 10.41
C LEU A 162 -15.27 13.14 9.15
N ARG A 163 -14.77 13.57 8.01
CA ARG A 163 -15.25 13.20 6.69
C ARG A 163 -14.13 12.69 5.84
N LEU A 164 -14.33 11.57 5.17
CA LEU A 164 -13.43 11.03 4.15
C LEU A 164 -14.16 10.96 2.82
N GLU A 165 -13.71 11.75 1.85
CA GLU A 165 -14.18 11.69 0.46
C GLU A 165 -13.22 10.83 -0.35
N VAL A 166 -13.73 9.83 -1.10
CA VAL A 166 -12.96 8.92 -1.92
C VAL A 166 -13.46 8.97 -3.35
N THR A 167 -12.55 9.25 -4.29
CA THR A 167 -12.88 9.42 -5.71
C THR A 167 -11.76 8.86 -6.58
N GLY A 168 -12.00 7.77 -7.31
CA GLY A 168 -11.00 7.10 -8.12
C GLY A 168 -9.76 6.74 -7.28
N ALA A 169 -8.57 7.12 -7.72
CA ALA A 169 -7.31 6.90 -6.99
C ALA A 169 -6.99 7.98 -5.95
N GLN A 170 -7.96 8.81 -5.54
CA GLN A 170 -7.74 9.95 -4.66
C GLN A 170 -8.66 9.89 -3.45
N ALA A 171 -8.24 10.58 -2.36
CA ALA A 171 -9.11 10.83 -1.23
C ALA A 171 -8.79 12.15 -0.54
N LYS A 172 -9.76 12.68 0.22
CA LYS A 172 -9.62 13.89 1.03
C LYS A 172 -10.15 13.62 2.43
N LEU A 173 -9.34 13.89 3.43
CA LEU A 173 -9.75 13.81 4.83
C LEU A 173 -10.03 15.22 5.36
N TYR A 174 -11.21 15.39 5.94
CA TYR A 174 -11.63 16.60 6.64
C TYR A 174 -11.72 16.31 8.12
N VAL A 175 -11.24 17.24 8.94
CA VAL A 175 -11.24 17.14 10.40
C VAL A 175 -11.79 18.44 10.96
N LYS A 176 -12.94 18.43 11.58
CA LYS A 176 -13.71 19.57 12.13
C LYS A 176 -14.22 20.55 11.07
N ASP A 177 -13.34 21.07 10.24
CA ASP A 177 -13.66 21.97 9.13
C ASP A 177 -14.05 21.13 7.89
N MET A 178 -15.31 21.23 7.49
CA MET A 178 -15.84 20.47 6.34
C MET A 178 -15.70 21.21 5.01
N ASP A 179 -15.24 22.46 5.02
CA ASP A 179 -15.04 23.27 3.82
C ASP A 179 -13.60 23.11 3.27
N LYS A 180 -12.65 22.79 4.16
CA LYS A 180 -11.23 22.67 3.80
C LYS A 180 -10.67 21.30 4.21
N PRO A 181 -10.20 20.48 3.24
CA PRO A 181 -9.57 19.20 3.58
C PRO A 181 -8.27 19.44 4.38
N ALA A 182 -8.13 18.69 5.45
CA ALA A 182 -6.93 18.66 6.27
C ALA A 182 -5.80 17.85 5.62
N LEU A 183 -6.15 16.80 4.86
CA LEU A 183 -5.19 16.00 4.07
C LEU A 183 -5.78 15.68 2.70
N VAL A 184 -5.00 15.89 1.64
CA VAL A 184 -5.33 15.51 0.27
C VAL A 184 -4.38 14.39 -0.18
N MET A 185 -4.94 13.24 -0.47
CA MET A 185 -4.24 12.05 -0.98
C MET A 185 -4.50 11.95 -2.48
N SER A 186 -3.51 12.28 -3.30
CA SER A 186 -3.64 12.32 -4.76
C SER A 186 -3.37 10.97 -5.44
N ASP A 187 -2.88 9.98 -4.69
CA ASP A 187 -2.53 8.65 -5.21
C ASP A 187 -2.65 7.59 -4.12
N LEU A 188 -3.81 6.94 -4.05
CA LEU A 188 -4.06 5.82 -3.14
C LEU A 188 -3.23 4.61 -3.56
N LYS A 189 -2.53 4.00 -2.60
CA LYS A 189 -1.39 3.12 -2.85
C LYS A 189 -1.70 1.63 -2.78
N SER A 190 -2.80 1.18 -2.14
CA SER A 190 -3.07 -0.26 -2.00
C SER A 190 -3.37 -0.94 -3.35
N GLY A 191 -3.94 -0.19 -4.29
CA GLY A 191 -4.42 -0.73 -5.57
C GLY A 191 -5.80 -1.39 -5.49
N VAL A 192 -6.37 -1.53 -4.30
CA VAL A 192 -7.73 -2.05 -4.11
C VAL A 192 -8.74 -0.97 -4.49
N GLN A 193 -9.51 -1.22 -5.55
CA GLN A 193 -10.44 -0.21 -6.08
C GLN A 193 -11.80 -0.22 -5.37
N LYS A 194 -12.22 -1.35 -4.82
CA LYS A 194 -13.48 -1.53 -4.10
C LYS A 194 -13.27 -2.50 -2.94
N GLY A 195 -13.86 -2.22 -1.78
CA GLY A 195 -13.75 -3.09 -0.62
C GLY A 195 -14.54 -2.59 0.57
N GLN A 196 -14.37 -3.28 1.68
CA GLN A 196 -15.07 -3.01 2.94
C GLN A 196 -14.63 -1.69 3.56
N VAL A 197 -15.44 -1.21 4.52
CA VAL A 197 -15.17 0.00 5.33
C VAL A 197 -15.23 -0.37 6.80
N ALA A 198 -14.26 0.12 7.57
CA ALA A 198 -14.18 -0.09 9.01
C ALA A 198 -13.75 1.18 9.75
N LEU A 199 -14.22 1.34 10.96
CA LEU A 199 -13.60 2.17 11.97
C LEU A 199 -12.51 1.36 12.65
N TYR A 200 -11.32 1.92 12.81
CA TYR A 200 -10.18 1.20 13.36
C TYR A 200 -9.44 2.01 14.42
N VAL A 201 -9.11 1.35 15.51
CA VAL A 201 -8.30 1.90 16.60
C VAL A 201 -7.14 0.94 16.87
N LEU A 202 -5.91 1.42 16.71
CA LEU A 202 -4.74 0.62 17.07
C LEU A 202 -4.55 0.58 18.59
N THR A 203 -4.77 1.73 19.26
CA THR A 203 -4.71 1.87 20.71
C THR A 203 -5.31 3.21 21.14
N GLY A 204 -5.81 3.25 22.39
CA GLY A 204 -6.39 4.44 23.02
C GLY A 204 -7.91 4.52 22.82
N ALA A 205 -8.65 4.41 23.90
CA ALA A 205 -10.12 4.43 23.89
C ALA A 205 -10.66 5.58 23.03
N THR A 206 -11.45 5.24 22.04
CA THR A 206 -12.04 6.17 21.08
C THR A 206 -13.49 5.81 20.84
N TYR A 207 -14.35 6.82 20.82
CA TYR A 207 -15.78 6.70 20.65
C TYR A 207 -16.19 7.21 19.27
N PHE A 208 -17.10 6.48 18.61
CA PHE A 208 -17.61 6.81 17.27
C PHE A 208 -19.13 6.84 17.29
N SER A 209 -19.71 7.87 16.69
CA SER A 209 -21.16 8.05 16.56
C SER A 209 -21.52 8.63 15.20
N ASN A 210 -22.82 8.63 14.86
CA ASN A 210 -23.33 9.25 13.62
C ASN A 210 -22.60 8.80 12.35
N PHE A 211 -22.33 7.48 12.26
CA PHE A 211 -21.65 6.93 11.09
C PHE A 211 -22.59 6.83 9.89
N GLU A 212 -22.16 7.42 8.77
CA GLU A 212 -22.89 7.39 7.52
C GLU A 212 -21.93 7.22 6.33
N ILE A 213 -22.35 6.45 5.33
CA ILE A 213 -21.66 6.32 4.04
C ILE A 213 -22.64 6.74 2.94
N ARG A 214 -22.17 7.58 2.04
CA ARG A 214 -22.85 7.91 0.78
C ARG A 214 -21.98 7.47 -0.38
N THR A 215 -22.43 6.46 -1.14
CA THR A 215 -21.73 6.08 -2.37
C THR A 215 -21.96 7.10 -3.46
N THR A 216 -20.98 7.29 -4.33
CA THR A 216 -21.07 8.13 -5.52
C THR A 216 -20.86 7.27 -6.77
N PRO A 217 -21.24 7.76 -7.97
CA PRO A 217 -20.87 7.09 -9.20
C PRO A 217 -19.35 6.89 -9.30
N ASP A 218 -18.95 5.76 -9.85
CA ASP A 218 -17.55 5.39 -10.00
C ASP A 218 -16.78 6.39 -10.88
N ALA A 219 -15.74 6.99 -10.34
CA ALA A 219 -14.85 7.87 -11.07
C ALA A 219 -13.73 7.09 -11.77
N PRO A 220 -13.11 7.66 -12.82
CA PRO A 220 -11.91 7.08 -13.43
C PRO A 220 -10.79 6.88 -12.40
N TRP A 221 -10.03 5.78 -12.56
CA TRP A 221 -8.87 5.49 -11.72
C TRP A 221 -7.64 6.25 -12.24
N GLU A 222 -7.58 7.54 -11.98
CA GLU A 222 -6.49 8.40 -12.39
C GLU A 222 -5.50 8.60 -11.24
N ARG A 223 -4.23 8.24 -11.48
CA ARG A 223 -3.14 8.36 -10.51
C ARG A 223 -2.27 9.57 -10.83
N HIS A 224 -1.96 10.36 -9.83
CA HIS A 224 -1.04 11.49 -9.95
C HIS A 224 0.30 11.12 -9.32
N LEU A 225 1.13 10.45 -10.11
CA LEU A 225 2.43 9.98 -9.65
C LEU A 225 3.48 11.09 -9.67
N PRO A 226 4.31 11.21 -8.63
CA PRO A 226 5.48 12.10 -8.70
C PRO A 226 6.47 11.60 -9.78
N ALA A 227 7.32 12.49 -10.25
CA ALA A 227 8.37 12.12 -11.18
C ALA A 227 9.39 11.19 -10.52
N MET A 228 9.93 10.23 -11.29
CA MET A 228 11.06 9.42 -10.86
C MET A 228 12.34 10.27 -10.92
N PRO A 229 13.09 10.44 -9.82
CA PRO A 229 14.38 11.11 -9.87
C PRO A 229 15.37 10.40 -10.82
N PRO A 230 16.20 11.15 -11.57
CA PRO A 230 17.01 10.56 -12.66
C PRO A 230 18.02 9.50 -12.20
N ASP A 231 18.57 9.65 -11.01
CA ASP A 231 19.63 8.75 -10.49
C ASP A 231 19.06 7.55 -9.71
N THR A 232 17.74 7.32 -9.78
CA THR A 232 17.09 6.25 -9.04
C THR A 232 17.40 4.89 -9.66
N VAL A 233 17.78 3.93 -8.81
CA VAL A 233 17.93 2.52 -9.21
C VAL A 233 16.55 1.87 -9.19
N THR A 234 15.96 1.66 -10.37
CA THR A 234 14.54 1.27 -10.48
C THR A 234 14.32 -0.23 -10.63
N LYS A 235 15.28 -0.98 -11.21
CA LYS A 235 15.10 -2.41 -11.53
C LYS A 235 15.83 -3.28 -10.54
N TRP A 236 15.09 -4.19 -9.93
CA TRP A 236 15.59 -5.10 -8.93
C TRP A 236 15.09 -6.52 -9.15
N ARG A 237 15.80 -7.49 -8.57
CA ARG A 237 15.32 -8.86 -8.38
C ARG A 237 15.32 -9.17 -6.90
N ILE A 238 14.18 -9.61 -6.38
CA ILE A 238 14.02 -9.94 -4.96
C ILE A 238 13.90 -11.44 -4.73
N SER A 239 14.42 -11.89 -3.60
CA SER A 239 14.32 -13.29 -3.15
C SER A 239 12.96 -13.58 -2.50
N PRO A 240 12.63 -14.86 -2.20
CA PRO A 240 11.67 -15.18 -1.17
C PRO A 240 12.04 -14.54 0.18
N SER A 241 11.07 -14.48 1.10
CA SER A 241 11.28 -14.06 2.48
C SER A 241 11.93 -15.20 3.29
N TYR A 242 12.93 -14.88 4.09
CA TYR A 242 13.64 -15.82 4.98
C TYR A 242 13.54 -15.35 6.44
N ASP A 243 13.70 -16.29 7.36
CA ASP A 243 13.93 -15.94 8.77
C ASP A 243 15.31 -15.30 8.91
N ALA A 244 15.37 -14.07 9.45
CA ALA A 244 16.61 -13.33 9.58
C ALA A 244 17.62 -14.00 10.53
N LEU A 245 17.13 -14.73 11.55
CA LEU A 245 18.00 -15.50 12.45
C LEU A 245 18.69 -16.69 11.76
N ALA A 246 18.08 -17.21 10.67
CA ALA A 246 18.66 -18.30 9.90
C ALA A 246 19.68 -17.83 8.86
N ARG A 247 19.98 -16.53 8.82
CA ARG A 247 20.87 -15.92 7.81
C ARG A 247 22.03 -15.19 8.47
N ASN A 248 23.21 -15.32 7.87
CA ASN A 248 24.33 -14.47 8.25
C ASN A 248 24.30 -13.18 7.41
N LEU A 249 23.75 -12.11 7.98
CA LEU A 249 23.59 -10.83 7.30
C LEU A 249 24.91 -10.03 7.17
N GLU A 250 26.02 -10.58 7.64
CA GLU A 250 27.37 -10.01 7.48
C GLU A 250 28.16 -10.66 6.34
N ARG A 251 27.61 -11.70 5.73
CA ARG A 251 28.22 -12.42 4.61
C ARG A 251 27.35 -12.34 3.37
N PRO A 252 27.95 -12.17 2.18
CA PRO A 252 27.22 -12.25 0.95
C PRO A 252 26.63 -13.66 0.75
N LEU A 253 25.61 -13.74 -0.10
CA LEU A 253 25.12 -15.04 -0.57
C LEU A 253 26.23 -15.78 -1.32
N ALA A 254 26.42 -17.07 -1.01
CA ALA A 254 27.31 -17.91 -1.81
C ALA A 254 26.78 -18.02 -3.25
N ALA A 255 27.67 -18.15 -4.24
CA ALA A 255 27.26 -18.21 -5.65
C ALA A 255 26.25 -19.35 -5.93
N ALA A 256 26.47 -20.53 -5.34
CA ALA A 256 25.54 -21.67 -5.46
C ALA A 256 24.17 -21.37 -4.83
N GLU A 257 24.14 -20.68 -3.68
CA GLU A 257 22.92 -20.26 -3.02
C GLU A 257 22.18 -19.20 -3.84
N SER A 258 22.90 -18.16 -4.31
CA SER A 258 22.33 -17.12 -5.16
C SER A 258 21.75 -17.68 -6.46
N SER A 259 22.39 -18.69 -7.07
CA SER A 259 21.88 -19.34 -8.28
C SER A 259 20.63 -20.18 -8.05
N ALA A 260 20.42 -20.70 -6.84
CA ALA A 260 19.28 -21.52 -6.50
C ALA A 260 18.03 -20.67 -6.10
N ILE A 261 18.20 -19.38 -5.86
CA ILE A 261 17.09 -18.49 -5.45
C ILE A 261 16.14 -18.26 -6.65
N PRO A 262 14.82 -18.47 -6.48
CA PRO A 262 13.82 -18.08 -7.48
C PRO A 262 13.62 -16.55 -7.42
N TRP A 263 14.48 -15.81 -8.10
CA TRP A 263 14.42 -14.37 -8.14
C TRP A 263 13.20 -13.85 -8.86
N GLN A 264 12.49 -12.91 -8.25
CA GLN A 264 11.36 -12.18 -8.85
C GLN A 264 11.81 -10.79 -9.28
N GLU A 265 11.55 -10.43 -10.54
CA GLU A 265 11.78 -9.06 -11.03
C GLU A 265 10.73 -8.13 -10.45
N VAL A 266 11.18 -6.97 -9.98
CA VAL A 266 10.35 -5.90 -9.42
C VAL A 266 10.89 -4.55 -9.88
N GLU A 267 10.00 -3.58 -9.95
CA GLU A 267 10.37 -2.21 -10.31
C GLU A 267 9.99 -1.25 -9.18
N ALA A 268 10.86 -0.26 -8.95
CA ALA A 268 10.59 0.78 -7.98
C ALA A 268 9.39 1.64 -8.40
N GLU A 269 8.49 1.92 -7.49
CA GLU A 269 7.39 2.84 -7.73
C GLU A 269 7.80 4.29 -7.45
N PRO A 270 7.25 5.28 -8.18
CA PRO A 270 7.56 6.70 -7.93
C PRO A 270 7.31 7.13 -6.46
N PRO A 271 8.25 7.90 -5.88
CA PRO A 271 9.47 8.46 -6.48
C PRO A 271 10.72 7.58 -6.40
N GLY A 272 10.62 6.26 -6.31
CA GLY A 272 11.77 5.34 -6.34
C GLY A 272 11.75 4.28 -5.25
N PHE A 273 10.64 4.07 -4.56
CA PHE A 273 10.51 3.06 -3.51
C PHE A 273 10.32 1.65 -4.08
N VAL A 274 11.09 0.69 -3.56
CA VAL A 274 10.78 -0.74 -3.66
C VAL A 274 10.04 -1.13 -2.39
N VAL A 275 8.73 -1.27 -2.48
CA VAL A 275 7.86 -1.60 -1.33
C VAL A 275 7.71 -3.10 -1.25
N LEU A 276 8.43 -3.73 -0.34
CA LEU A 276 8.55 -5.19 -0.24
C LEU A 276 7.27 -5.86 0.24
N TYR A 277 6.46 -5.19 1.05
CA TYR A 277 5.14 -5.68 1.44
C TYR A 277 4.18 -5.91 0.26
N ARG A 278 4.43 -5.33 -0.92
CA ARG A 278 3.66 -5.69 -2.12
C ARG A 278 3.87 -7.13 -2.57
N TYR A 279 4.99 -7.71 -2.19
CA TYR A 279 5.46 -9.00 -2.71
C TYR A 279 5.65 -10.05 -1.63
N ARG A 280 5.81 -9.64 -0.38
CA ARG A 280 6.16 -10.51 0.74
C ARG A 280 5.42 -10.10 2.00
N GLU A 281 5.19 -11.07 2.86
CA GLU A 281 4.61 -10.89 4.18
C GLU A 281 5.72 -10.91 5.25
N ALA A 282 5.56 -10.09 6.28
CA ALA A 282 6.36 -10.14 7.49
C ALA A 282 5.47 -9.83 8.71
N PRO A 283 5.69 -10.48 9.84
CA PRO A 283 4.95 -10.17 11.06
C PRO A 283 5.36 -8.78 11.57
N HIS A 284 4.40 -8.03 12.08
CA HIS A 284 4.69 -6.79 12.79
C HIS A 284 5.30 -7.11 14.16
N LEU A 285 6.56 -6.75 14.36
CA LEU A 285 7.28 -7.02 15.59
C LEU A 285 7.30 -5.78 16.49
N ARG A 286 7.26 -6.00 17.80
CA ARG A 286 7.57 -4.93 18.74
C ARG A 286 9.07 -4.78 18.81
N VAL A 287 9.58 -3.61 18.43
CA VAL A 287 11.01 -3.30 18.56
C VAL A 287 11.37 -3.24 20.03
N THR A 288 12.26 -4.14 20.47
CA THR A 288 12.84 -4.09 21.80
C THR A 288 14.21 -3.43 21.69
N PHE A 289 14.35 -2.23 22.27
CA PHE A 289 15.65 -1.55 22.31
C PHE A 289 16.58 -2.29 23.26
N GLN A 290 17.69 -2.77 22.71
CA GLN A 290 18.75 -3.36 23.50
C GLN A 290 19.67 -2.25 24.01
N SER A 291 20.07 -2.34 25.28
CA SER A 291 20.95 -1.36 25.92
C SER A 291 22.38 -1.42 25.38
N ASP A 292 22.81 -2.59 24.89
CA ASP A 292 24.16 -2.79 24.32
C ASP A 292 24.15 -2.47 22.84
N PHE A 293 24.98 -1.50 22.44
CA PHE A 293 25.12 -1.07 21.05
C PHE A 293 25.59 -2.21 20.12
N SER A 294 26.45 -3.11 20.60
CA SER A 294 26.99 -4.23 19.80
C SER A 294 25.90 -5.22 19.37
N THR A 295 24.84 -5.36 20.16
CA THR A 295 23.73 -6.26 19.89
C THR A 295 22.57 -5.60 19.13
N ARG A 296 22.60 -4.27 18.95
CA ARG A 296 21.49 -3.51 18.32
C ARG A 296 21.22 -3.90 16.87
N LEU A 297 22.23 -4.36 16.14
CA LEU A 297 22.10 -4.82 14.75
C LEU A 297 21.85 -6.34 14.63
N GLN A 298 21.62 -7.03 15.74
CA GLN A 298 21.32 -8.47 15.68
C GLN A 298 19.86 -8.70 15.25
N PRO A 299 19.60 -9.71 14.40
CA PRO A 299 18.26 -10.12 14.07
C PRO A 299 17.44 -10.51 15.31
N GLN A 300 16.14 -10.24 15.29
CA GLN A 300 15.21 -10.61 16.36
C GLN A 300 14.34 -11.81 15.93
N PRO A 301 13.82 -12.61 16.89
CA PRO A 301 12.87 -13.68 16.59
C PRO A 301 11.67 -13.17 15.80
N GLY A 302 11.32 -13.86 14.71
CA GLY A 302 10.24 -13.49 13.81
C GLY A 302 10.62 -12.47 12.73
N MET A 303 11.77 -11.81 12.85
CA MET A 303 12.26 -10.86 11.86
C MET A 303 12.48 -11.54 10.51
N LYS A 304 11.96 -10.94 9.45
CA LYS A 304 12.13 -11.43 8.09
C LYS A 304 13.17 -10.63 7.34
N VAL A 305 13.85 -11.29 6.41
CA VAL A 305 14.81 -10.68 5.49
C VAL A 305 14.53 -11.14 4.06
N ILE A 306 14.66 -10.21 3.13
CA ILE A 306 14.80 -10.52 1.69
C ILE A 306 16.14 -10.03 1.19
N TYR A 307 16.62 -10.66 0.12
CA TYR A 307 17.73 -10.13 -0.67
C TYR A 307 17.16 -9.44 -1.91
N ALA A 308 17.62 -8.21 -2.17
CA ALA A 308 17.34 -7.50 -3.40
C ALA A 308 18.65 -7.30 -4.15
N ARG A 309 18.70 -7.68 -5.43
CA ARG A 309 19.90 -7.51 -6.25
C ARG A 309 19.62 -6.74 -7.53
N THR A 310 20.62 -5.98 -7.96
CA THR A 310 20.65 -5.30 -9.24
C THR A 310 22.05 -5.30 -9.81
N THR A 311 22.19 -4.97 -11.09
CA THR A 311 23.48 -4.79 -11.77
C THR A 311 23.71 -3.31 -12.02
N VAL A 312 24.88 -2.83 -11.65
CA VAL A 312 25.35 -1.47 -11.91
C VAL A 312 26.46 -1.55 -12.97
N GLU A 313 26.18 -1.00 -14.13
CA GLU A 313 27.19 -0.91 -15.20
C GLU A 313 28.08 0.31 -15.00
N SER A 314 29.39 0.15 -15.22
CA SER A 314 30.36 1.23 -15.14
C SER A 314 31.30 1.20 -16.35
N ASP A 315 31.52 2.37 -16.96
CA ASP A 315 32.42 2.55 -18.11
C ASP A 315 33.92 2.47 -17.74
N ARG A 316 34.23 2.66 -16.47
CA ARG A 316 35.57 2.65 -15.89
C ARG A 316 35.57 2.27 -14.41
N ASP A 317 36.76 2.03 -13.86
CA ASP A 317 36.93 1.97 -12.42
C ASP A 317 36.65 3.36 -11.82
N GLN A 318 35.68 3.45 -10.93
CA GLN A 318 35.27 4.71 -10.29
C GLN A 318 34.54 4.46 -8.96
N VAL A 319 34.41 5.52 -8.17
CA VAL A 319 33.57 5.49 -6.97
C VAL A 319 32.28 6.25 -7.24
N LYS A 320 31.15 5.62 -7.01
CA LYS A 320 29.84 6.25 -6.97
C LYS A 320 29.32 6.29 -5.53
N LYS A 321 28.51 7.28 -5.19
CA LYS A 321 27.79 7.34 -3.93
C LYS A 321 26.40 6.73 -4.09
N LEU A 322 26.12 5.67 -3.32
CA LEU A 322 24.78 5.14 -3.14
C LEU A 322 24.12 5.90 -1.99
N GLU A 323 23.15 6.74 -2.29
CA GLU A 323 22.22 7.30 -1.32
C GLU A 323 21.14 6.28 -1.09
N ILE A 324 20.90 5.90 0.18
CA ILE A 324 20.02 4.80 0.52
C ILE A 324 19.14 5.11 1.73
N GLY A 325 17.83 4.95 1.54
CA GLY A 325 16.85 4.85 2.61
C GLY A 325 16.27 3.45 2.67
N TYR A 326 16.01 2.95 3.86
CA TYR A 326 15.49 1.60 4.08
C TYR A 326 14.72 1.51 5.40
N SER A 327 13.90 0.52 5.51
CA SER A 327 13.19 0.14 6.74
C SER A 327 13.13 -1.38 6.82
N ASP A 328 13.61 -2.00 7.94
CA ASP A 328 14.24 -1.36 9.11
C ASP A 328 15.76 -1.54 9.12
N ASP A 329 16.27 -2.73 8.72
CA ASP A 329 17.70 -3.03 8.65
C ASP A 329 18.16 -3.26 7.23
N VAL A 330 19.42 -2.92 6.94
CA VAL A 330 20.05 -3.23 5.66
C VAL A 330 21.48 -3.74 5.86
N SER A 331 21.87 -4.72 5.02
CA SER A 331 23.26 -5.00 4.70
C SER A 331 23.49 -4.75 3.21
N VAL A 332 24.53 -4.02 2.84
CA VAL A 332 24.88 -3.66 1.47
C VAL A 332 26.14 -4.40 1.05
N PHE A 333 26.04 -5.15 -0.05
CA PHE A 333 27.15 -5.90 -0.64
C PHE A 333 27.40 -5.43 -2.07
N LEU A 334 28.67 -5.26 -2.44
CA LEU A 334 29.09 -4.99 -3.81
C LEU A 334 30.10 -6.06 -4.24
N ASN A 335 29.83 -6.74 -5.35
CA ASN A 335 30.69 -7.80 -5.90
C ASN A 335 31.10 -8.84 -4.85
N GLY A 336 30.16 -9.23 -3.98
CA GLY A 336 30.38 -10.19 -2.91
C GLY A 336 31.15 -9.66 -1.69
N GLN A 337 31.36 -8.35 -1.56
CA GLN A 337 31.98 -7.74 -0.39
C GLN A 337 30.96 -6.90 0.38
N ILE A 338 30.92 -7.06 1.71
CA ILE A 338 30.10 -6.20 2.55
C ILE A 338 30.71 -4.80 2.64
N LEU A 339 29.89 -3.79 2.39
CA LEU A 339 30.30 -2.38 2.49
C LEU A 339 29.64 -1.65 3.66
N TYR A 340 28.43 -2.05 4.04
CA TYR A 340 27.66 -1.32 5.04
C TYR A 340 26.65 -2.23 5.73
N ARG A 341 26.39 -1.95 7.01
CA ARG A 341 25.22 -2.42 7.76
C ARG A 341 24.63 -1.28 8.56
N GLY A 342 23.33 -1.16 8.55
CA GLY A 342 22.63 -0.12 9.28
C GLY A 342 21.23 -0.53 9.74
N ARG A 343 20.73 0.22 10.72
CA ARG A 343 19.35 0.14 11.22
C ARG A 343 18.70 1.52 11.16
N SER A 344 17.52 1.56 10.58
CA SER A 344 16.68 2.74 10.45
C SER A 344 15.30 2.56 11.11
N ALA A 345 15.19 1.65 12.08
CA ALA A 345 13.98 1.41 12.83
C ALA A 345 13.59 2.61 13.71
N GLN A 346 12.30 2.76 13.97
CA GLN A 346 11.78 3.82 14.83
C GLN A 346 12.47 3.83 16.20
N GLY A 347 12.94 5.02 16.64
CA GLY A 347 13.59 5.23 17.92
C GLY A 347 15.00 4.67 18.04
N PHE A 348 15.57 4.08 16.97
CA PHE A 348 16.88 3.44 17.03
C PHE A 348 18.05 4.46 17.06
N ARG A 349 18.03 5.48 16.21
CA ARG A 349 19.11 6.49 16.10
C ARG A 349 19.05 7.48 17.27
N ASP A 350 17.83 7.90 17.61
CA ASP A 350 17.48 8.71 18.77
C ASP A 350 16.00 8.47 19.13
N PRO A 351 15.53 8.89 20.32
CA PRO A 351 14.14 8.66 20.76
C PRO A 351 13.07 9.30 19.86
N GLY A 352 13.39 10.34 19.12
CA GLY A 352 12.50 11.05 18.20
C GLY A 352 12.55 10.53 16.77
N PHE A 353 13.54 9.68 16.46
CA PHE A 353 13.73 9.17 15.10
C PHE A 353 12.57 8.25 14.69
N LEU A 354 11.89 8.60 13.62
CA LEU A 354 10.71 7.87 13.15
C LEU A 354 11.03 6.71 12.20
N GLY A 355 12.25 6.64 11.67
CA GLY A 355 12.62 5.63 10.69
C GLY A 355 12.03 5.88 9.29
N ILE A 356 11.65 7.12 8.98
CA ILE A 356 11.10 7.45 7.66
C ILE A 356 12.12 7.15 6.57
N VAL A 357 11.68 6.43 5.55
CA VAL A 357 12.53 6.02 4.43
C VAL A 357 12.80 7.20 3.51
N ASN A 358 14.05 7.66 3.51
CA ASN A 358 14.53 8.77 2.70
C ASN A 358 15.89 8.41 2.11
N PRO A 359 16.17 8.62 0.82
CA PRO A 359 17.47 8.31 0.22
C PRO A 359 18.65 9.05 0.87
N GLU A 360 18.39 10.16 1.55
CA GLU A 360 19.42 10.94 2.25
C GLU A 360 19.75 10.41 3.65
N ASN A 361 19.08 9.35 4.12
CA ASN A 361 19.30 8.82 5.47
C ASN A 361 20.71 8.27 5.66
N ASP A 362 21.26 7.59 4.65
CA ASP A 362 22.58 6.98 4.66
C ASP A 362 23.25 7.08 3.29
N ALA A 363 24.58 7.02 3.29
CA ALA A 363 25.40 7.04 2.09
C ALA A 363 26.45 5.94 2.14
N VAL A 364 26.56 5.16 1.06
CA VAL A 364 27.56 4.11 0.91
C VAL A 364 28.38 4.37 -0.36
N TYR A 365 29.69 4.41 -0.25
CA TYR A 365 30.56 4.60 -1.40
C TYR A 365 30.86 3.26 -2.08
N LEU A 366 30.51 3.14 -3.35
CA LEU A 366 30.62 1.93 -4.16
C LEU A 366 31.88 2.01 -5.03
N PRO A 367 32.95 1.24 -4.75
CA PRO A 367 34.12 1.14 -5.64
C PRO A 367 33.82 0.25 -6.83
N LEU A 368 33.17 0.83 -7.85
CA LEU A 368 32.78 0.14 -9.06
C LEU A 368 34.00 -0.22 -9.91
N LYS A 369 33.98 -1.42 -10.47
CA LYS A 369 34.89 -1.86 -11.52
C LYS A 369 34.29 -1.58 -12.90
N LYS A 370 35.15 -1.38 -13.89
CA LYS A 370 34.72 -1.31 -15.29
C LYS A 370 33.92 -2.56 -15.67
N GLY A 371 32.75 -2.36 -16.27
CA GLY A 371 31.79 -3.42 -16.63
C GLY A 371 30.70 -3.59 -15.57
N SER A 372 30.18 -4.81 -15.45
CA SER A 372 29.06 -5.16 -14.58
C SER A 372 29.49 -5.32 -13.12
N ASN A 373 28.77 -4.65 -12.22
CA ASN A 373 28.93 -4.78 -10.78
C ASN A 373 27.64 -5.26 -10.16
N GLU A 374 27.69 -6.30 -9.34
CA GLU A 374 26.50 -6.80 -8.62
C GLU A 374 26.35 -6.05 -7.29
N LEU A 375 25.24 -5.36 -7.14
CA LEU A 375 24.80 -4.73 -5.89
C LEU A 375 23.71 -5.60 -5.26
N VAL A 376 23.93 -6.03 -4.01
CA VAL A 376 22.97 -6.83 -3.25
C VAL A 376 22.65 -6.13 -1.93
N LEU A 377 21.37 -6.01 -1.63
CA LEU A 377 20.85 -5.55 -0.33
C LEU A 377 20.22 -6.74 0.39
N ALA A 378 20.50 -6.91 1.69
CA ALA A 378 19.69 -7.74 2.56
C ALA A 378 18.84 -6.79 3.42
N VAL A 379 17.52 -6.78 3.20
CA VAL A 379 16.59 -5.81 3.84
C VAL A 379 15.67 -6.57 4.77
N SER A 380 15.67 -6.18 6.05
CA SER A 380 14.88 -6.84 7.09
C SER A 380 13.81 -5.92 7.67
N GLU A 381 12.75 -6.51 8.21
CA GLU A 381 11.55 -5.82 8.71
C GLU A 381 11.32 -6.08 10.20
N LEU A 382 11.05 -4.99 10.92
CA LEU A 382 10.60 -5.00 12.32
C LEU A 382 9.17 -4.43 12.47
N GLY A 383 8.81 -3.46 11.62
CA GLY A 383 7.46 -2.88 11.58
C GLY A 383 7.44 -1.41 11.15
N GLY A 384 6.37 -1.02 10.45
CA GLY A 384 6.17 0.36 10.01
C GLY A 384 6.32 0.58 8.51
N GLY A 385 6.89 -0.39 7.79
CA GLY A 385 7.02 -0.36 6.35
C GLY A 385 8.25 -1.10 5.86
N TRP A 386 8.08 -2.13 5.07
CA TRP A 386 9.18 -2.92 4.52
C TRP A 386 9.54 -2.44 3.13
N GLY A 387 10.70 -1.84 2.99
CA GLY A 387 11.13 -1.33 1.69
C GLY A 387 12.41 -0.51 1.74
N PHE A 388 12.80 -0.04 0.57
CA PHE A 388 13.99 0.78 0.40
C PHE A 388 13.87 1.70 -0.81
N ILE A 389 14.74 2.71 -0.87
CA ILE A 389 15.00 3.57 -2.01
C ILE A 389 16.49 3.72 -2.21
N CYS A 390 16.96 3.69 -3.47
CA CYS A 390 18.37 3.82 -3.82
C CYS A 390 18.56 4.84 -4.95
N ARG A 391 19.51 5.74 -4.77
CA ARG A 391 19.98 6.67 -5.80
C ARG A 391 21.48 6.52 -5.98
N LEU A 392 21.93 6.44 -7.22
CA LEU A 392 23.35 6.27 -7.55
C LEU A 392 23.89 7.57 -8.14
N VAL A 393 24.53 8.38 -7.32
CA VAL A 393 24.98 9.72 -7.69
C VAL A 393 26.52 9.80 -7.82
N ASP A 394 27.00 10.78 -8.57
CA ASP A 394 28.42 11.04 -8.67
C ASP A 394 28.96 11.58 -7.34
N VAL A 395 30.20 11.20 -7.03
CA VAL A 395 30.91 11.79 -5.90
C VAL A 395 31.31 13.21 -6.32
N GLN A 396 30.73 14.19 -5.63
CA GLN A 396 31.15 15.59 -5.83
C GLN A 396 32.57 15.75 -5.24
N ASN A 397 33.49 16.26 -6.05
CA ASN A 397 34.85 16.59 -5.66
C ASN A 397 34.89 17.82 -4.76
#